data_ee8e9054e41eb72957d07388d5631a70
#
_entry.id   ee8e9054e41eb72957d07388d5631a70
#
_cell.length_a   1.000
_cell.length_b   1.000
_cell.length_c   1.000
_cell.angle_alpha   90.00
_cell.angle_beta   90.00
_cell.angle_gamma   90.00
#
_symmetry.space_group_name_H-M   'P 1'
#
loop_
_entity.id
_entity.type
_entity.pdbx_description
1 polymer ?
#
loop_
_entity_poly.entity_id
_entity_poly.type
_entity_poly.pdbx_seq_one_letter_code
_entity_poly.pdbx_strand_id
1 'polypeptide(L)'
;MISKAWDRAEAIDLAVAARQLGRLLAGRVMAVAKRCSYGQPQVLVTYPLLEATEHNMAEYADDAGPCCEPTPGVAPRCAPFPTVFWLTCPHLRSAVATLESRGMLERVRCRIRADAEFRQEYEDANTRYAS
;
A
#
# COMPACT_ATOMS: atom_id res chain seq x y z
N MET A 1 15.68 -2.24 6.88
CA MET A 1 14.70 -3.35 6.71
C MET A 1 13.98 -3.57 8.03
N ILE A 2 12.69 -3.35 8.07
CA ILE A 2 11.89 -3.57 9.29
C ILE A 2 11.84 -5.08 9.51
N SER A 3 12.66 -5.59 10.41
CA SER A 3 12.69 -7.00 10.80
C SER A 3 11.51 -7.32 11.75
N LYS A 4 10.31 -7.00 11.34
CA LYS A 4 9.12 -7.60 11.96
C LYS A 4 8.78 -8.83 11.13
N ALA A 5 8.84 -10.01 11.74
CA ALA A 5 8.36 -11.22 11.09
C ALA A 5 6.84 -11.08 10.86
N TRP A 6 6.45 -10.74 9.63
CA TRP A 6 5.05 -10.76 9.22
C TRP A 6 4.65 -12.18 8.85
N ASP A 7 3.39 -12.51 9.07
CA ASP A 7 2.85 -13.80 8.65
C ASP A 7 2.87 -13.90 7.12
N ARG A 8 3.39 -15.01 6.60
CA ARG A 8 3.29 -15.28 5.17
C ARG A 8 1.82 -15.31 4.75
N ALA A 9 1.49 -14.63 3.65
CA ALA A 9 0.14 -14.67 3.09
C ALA A 9 -0.15 -16.04 2.48
N GLU A 10 -1.31 -16.60 2.84
CA GLU A 10 -1.82 -17.86 2.32
C GLU A 10 -2.92 -17.60 1.28
N ALA A 11 -3.29 -18.63 0.49
CA ALA A 11 -4.33 -18.51 -0.52
C ALA A 11 -5.68 -18.05 0.05
N ILE A 12 -6.00 -18.47 1.28
CA ILE A 12 -7.23 -18.04 1.96
C ILE A 12 -7.19 -16.54 2.30
N ASP A 13 -6.03 -15.99 2.67
CA ASP A 13 -5.88 -14.56 2.95
C ASP A 13 -6.13 -13.72 1.69
N LEU A 14 -5.63 -14.18 0.54
CA LEU A 14 -5.82 -13.53 -0.75
C LEU A 14 -7.30 -13.53 -1.16
N ALA A 15 -7.98 -14.66 -0.98
CA ALA A 15 -9.41 -14.79 -1.26
C ALA A 15 -10.26 -13.88 -0.36
N VAL A 16 -9.93 -13.82 0.93
CA VAL A 16 -10.60 -12.92 1.90
C VAL A 16 -10.36 -11.47 1.54
N ALA A 17 -9.11 -11.08 1.26
CA ALA A 17 -8.77 -9.71 0.91
C ALA A 17 -9.43 -9.25 -0.41
N ALA A 18 -9.47 -10.11 -1.44
CA ALA A 18 -10.18 -9.83 -2.69
C ALA A 18 -11.68 -9.58 -2.45
N ARG A 19 -12.30 -10.38 -1.57
CA ARG A 19 -13.70 -10.17 -1.16
C ARG A 19 -13.89 -8.87 -0.39
N GLN A 20 -12.98 -8.53 0.55
CA GLN A 20 -13.01 -7.29 1.32
C GLN A 20 -12.89 -6.05 0.43
N LEU A 21 -12.11 -6.14 -0.64
CA LEU A 21 -11.89 -5.05 -1.61
C LEU A 21 -12.96 -5.00 -2.71
N GLY A 22 -13.71 -6.09 -2.92
CA GLY A 22 -14.68 -6.21 -4.01
C GLY A 22 -14.03 -6.31 -5.40
N ARG A 23 -12.74 -6.65 -5.48
CA ARG A 23 -11.98 -6.80 -6.73
C ARG A 23 -10.82 -7.77 -6.56
N LEU A 24 -10.26 -8.23 -7.67
CA LEU A 24 -9.04 -9.01 -7.65
C LEU A 24 -7.87 -8.18 -7.10
N LEU A 25 -6.93 -8.86 -6.45
CA LEU A 25 -5.73 -8.21 -5.93
C LEU A 25 -4.79 -7.91 -7.10
N ALA A 26 -4.41 -6.65 -7.23
CA ALA A 26 -3.32 -6.24 -8.10
C ALA A 26 -2.00 -6.44 -7.37
N GLY A 27 -0.98 -6.86 -8.11
CA GLY A 27 0.36 -7.01 -7.57
C GLY A 27 0.60 -8.27 -6.74
N ARG A 28 1.85 -8.42 -6.33
CA ARG A 28 2.33 -9.57 -5.57
C ARG A 28 2.20 -9.30 -4.07
N VAL A 29 1.34 -10.06 -3.40
CA VAL A 29 1.22 -10.02 -1.94
C VAL A 29 2.33 -10.85 -1.32
N MET A 30 3.08 -10.25 -0.41
CA MET A 30 4.22 -10.86 0.28
C MET A 30 3.84 -11.46 1.63
N ALA A 31 3.01 -10.73 2.38
CA ALA A 31 2.69 -11.10 3.75
C ALA A 31 1.39 -10.44 4.24
N VAL A 32 0.95 -10.85 5.42
CA VAL A 32 -0.10 -10.18 6.20
C VAL A 32 0.56 -9.41 7.33
N ALA A 33 0.50 -8.08 7.29
CA ALA A 33 1.09 -7.21 8.31
C ALA A 33 0.22 -7.14 9.57
N LYS A 34 -1.08 -7.26 9.43
CA LYS A 34 -2.04 -7.20 10.54
C LYS A 34 -3.24 -8.08 10.28
N ARG A 35 -3.64 -8.84 11.32
CA ARG A 35 -4.89 -9.63 11.38
C ARG A 35 -5.84 -9.06 12.42
N CYS A 36 -7.13 -9.26 12.21
CA CYS A 36 -8.16 -8.96 13.21
C CYS A 36 -8.25 -10.09 14.26
N SER A 37 -9.10 -9.90 15.28
CA SER A 37 -9.36 -10.90 16.33
C SER A 37 -9.93 -12.22 15.80
N TYR A 38 -10.48 -12.22 14.59
CA TYR A 38 -10.99 -13.43 13.90
C TYR A 38 -9.95 -14.06 12.95
N GLY A 39 -8.69 -13.62 13.01
CA GLY A 39 -7.60 -14.12 12.16
C GLY A 39 -7.61 -13.63 10.72
N GLN A 40 -8.58 -12.80 10.31
CA GLN A 40 -8.67 -12.32 8.93
C GLN A 40 -7.67 -11.19 8.64
N PRO A 41 -7.16 -11.07 7.41
CA PRO A 41 -6.24 -10.01 7.04
C PRO A 41 -6.91 -8.64 7.12
N GLN A 42 -6.20 -7.69 7.71
CA GLN A 42 -6.59 -6.28 7.78
C GLN A 42 -5.67 -5.41 6.92
N VAL A 43 -4.37 -5.74 6.93
CA VAL A 43 -3.34 -5.04 6.15
C VAL A 43 -2.45 -6.08 5.50
N LEU A 44 -2.30 -5.98 4.18
CA LEU A 44 -1.37 -6.78 3.39
C LEU A 44 -0.07 -6.01 3.16
N VAL A 45 1.04 -6.74 3.02
CA VAL A 45 2.31 -6.24 2.52
C VAL A 45 2.42 -6.66 1.06
N THR A 46 2.61 -5.69 0.17
CA THR A 46 2.72 -5.93 -1.26
C THR A 46 4.10 -5.57 -1.79
N TYR A 47 4.53 -6.25 -2.84
CA TYR A 47 5.76 -5.93 -3.53
C TYR A 47 5.58 -4.64 -4.35
N PRO A 48 6.54 -3.71 -4.30
CA PRO A 48 6.37 -2.37 -4.89
C PRO A 48 6.48 -2.32 -6.42
N LEU A 49 6.57 -3.47 -7.06
CA LEU A 49 6.61 -3.59 -8.52
C LEU A 49 5.55 -4.58 -9.00
N LEU A 50 4.88 -4.21 -10.07
CA LEU A 50 4.00 -5.12 -10.82
C LEU A 50 4.81 -5.71 -11.97
N GLU A 51 4.73 -7.04 -12.14
CA GLU A 51 5.21 -7.68 -13.34
C GLU A 51 4.27 -7.30 -14.50
N ALA A 52 4.84 -6.92 -15.63
CA ALA A 52 4.07 -6.57 -16.81
C ALA A 52 3.34 -7.81 -17.33
N THR A 53 2.06 -7.90 -17.05
CA THR A 53 1.13 -8.79 -17.72
C THR A 53 0.28 -7.96 -18.67
N GLU A 54 -0.16 -8.53 -19.78
CA GLU A 54 -1.01 -7.82 -20.76
C GLU A 54 -2.24 -7.16 -20.14
N HIS A 55 -2.72 -7.71 -19.02
CA HIS A 55 -3.88 -7.20 -18.29
C HIS A 55 -3.57 -5.96 -17.42
N ASN A 56 -2.33 -5.81 -16.93
CA ASN A 56 -1.94 -4.70 -16.07
C ASN A 56 -1.52 -3.45 -16.87
N MET A 57 -1.11 -3.64 -18.13
CA MET A 57 -0.58 -2.56 -18.96
C MET A 57 -1.65 -1.58 -19.44
N ALA A 58 -2.88 -2.06 -19.65
CA ALA A 58 -3.97 -1.21 -20.13
C ALA A 58 -4.49 -0.24 -19.04
N GLU A 59 -4.42 -0.63 -17.77
CA GLU A 59 -4.94 0.17 -16.64
C GLU A 59 -3.96 1.27 -16.18
N TYR A 60 -2.66 1.12 -16.48
CA TYR A 60 -1.61 2.08 -16.09
C TYR A 60 -1.12 2.97 -17.24
N ALA A 61 -1.57 2.75 -18.47
CA ALA A 61 -1.17 3.56 -19.61
C ALA A 61 -1.67 5.02 -19.51
N ASP A 62 -2.78 5.25 -18.81
CA ASP A 62 -3.38 6.59 -18.67
C ASP A 62 -2.80 7.40 -17.50
N ASP A 63 -2.16 6.77 -16.52
CA ASP A 63 -1.59 7.42 -15.32
C ASP A 63 -0.05 7.60 -15.36
N ALA A 64 0.61 7.12 -16.40
CA ALA A 64 2.05 7.33 -16.57
C ALA A 64 2.33 8.79 -16.92
N GLY A 65 2.57 9.60 -15.90
CA GLY A 65 3.06 10.96 -16.07
C GLY A 65 4.36 11.03 -16.89
N PRO A 66 4.74 12.21 -17.41
CA PRO A 66 5.77 12.40 -18.44
C PRO A 66 7.22 12.07 -18.04
N CYS A 67 7.45 11.41 -16.91
CA CYS A 67 8.79 11.13 -16.40
C CYS A 67 9.42 9.80 -16.85
N CYS A 68 8.70 8.99 -17.63
CA CYS A 68 9.23 7.77 -18.21
C CYS A 68 8.86 7.74 -19.69
N GLU A 69 9.67 8.37 -20.55
CA GLU A 69 9.53 8.17 -21.99
C GLU A 69 9.76 6.69 -22.30
N PRO A 70 8.75 5.95 -22.82
CA PRO A 70 8.93 4.56 -23.17
C PRO A 70 9.95 4.50 -24.32
N THR A 71 11.03 3.77 -24.12
CA THR A 71 11.98 3.51 -25.19
C THR A 71 11.24 2.76 -26.33
N PRO A 72 11.17 3.30 -27.54
CA PRO A 72 10.45 2.66 -28.63
C PRO A 72 10.96 1.23 -28.85
N GLY A 73 10.05 0.26 -28.81
CA GLY A 73 10.33 -1.16 -29.04
C GLY A 73 10.70 -1.99 -27.79
N VAL A 74 10.73 -1.42 -26.61
CA VAL A 74 10.93 -2.17 -25.35
C VAL A 74 9.66 -2.09 -24.51
N ALA A 75 8.93 -3.19 -24.39
CA ALA A 75 7.82 -3.27 -23.45
C ALA A 75 8.34 -3.09 -22.02
N PRO A 76 7.73 -2.23 -21.19
CA PRO A 76 8.12 -2.09 -19.80
C PRO A 76 7.93 -3.45 -19.11
N ARG A 77 9.00 -4.00 -18.53
CA ARG A 77 8.96 -5.30 -17.86
C ARG A 77 8.39 -5.25 -16.46
N CYS A 78 8.23 -4.05 -15.89
CA CYS A 78 7.62 -3.83 -14.59
C CYS A 78 7.06 -2.41 -14.50
N ALA A 79 5.98 -2.26 -13.71
CA ALA A 79 5.39 -0.98 -13.35
C ALA A 79 5.51 -0.76 -11.84
N PRO A 80 5.70 0.48 -11.37
CA PRO A 80 5.70 0.75 -9.93
C PRO A 80 4.31 0.49 -9.35
N PHE A 81 4.28 -0.19 -8.20
CA PHE A 81 3.07 -0.34 -7.38
C PHE A 81 3.29 0.38 -6.06
N PRO A 82 2.79 1.62 -5.91
CA PRO A 82 3.16 2.49 -4.79
C PRO A 82 2.59 2.04 -3.44
N THR A 83 1.67 1.09 -3.43
CA THR A 83 1.03 0.61 -2.21
C THR A 83 1.84 -0.53 -1.61
N VAL A 84 2.69 -0.24 -0.62
CA VAL A 84 3.45 -1.27 0.11
C VAL A 84 2.59 -1.88 1.24
N PHE A 85 1.84 -1.05 1.96
CA PHE A 85 0.87 -1.50 2.97
C PHE A 85 -0.55 -1.27 2.46
N TRP A 86 -1.25 -2.35 2.17
CA TRP A 86 -2.59 -2.28 1.60
C TRP A 86 -3.64 -2.59 2.67
N LEU A 87 -4.40 -1.58 3.07
CA LEU A 87 -5.51 -1.71 4.01
C LEU A 87 -6.71 -2.33 3.30
N THR A 88 -7.01 -3.59 3.60
CA THR A 88 -8.10 -4.35 2.97
C THR A 88 -9.38 -4.39 3.80
N CYS A 89 -9.28 -4.37 5.13
CA CYS A 89 -10.41 -4.46 6.04
C CYS A 89 -11.45 -3.33 5.81
N PRO A 90 -12.70 -3.65 5.46
CA PRO A 90 -13.71 -2.62 5.16
C PRO A 90 -14.04 -1.74 6.36
N HIS A 91 -14.02 -2.28 7.57
CA HIS A 91 -14.24 -1.50 8.80
C HIS A 91 -13.15 -0.46 9.04
N LEU A 92 -11.88 -0.86 8.89
CA LEU A 92 -10.76 0.06 9.04
C LEU A 92 -10.71 1.09 7.91
N ARG A 93 -11.02 0.69 6.67
CA ARG A 93 -11.12 1.62 5.53
C ARG A 93 -12.18 2.69 5.79
N SER A 94 -13.37 2.29 6.26
CA SER A 94 -14.44 3.24 6.62
C SER A 94 -14.02 4.15 7.78
N ALA A 95 -13.36 3.61 8.80
CA ALA A 95 -12.88 4.40 9.93
C ALA A 95 -11.82 5.43 9.49
N VAL A 96 -10.85 5.02 8.67
CA VAL A 96 -9.81 5.92 8.11
C VAL A 96 -10.45 7.01 7.25
N ALA A 97 -11.36 6.66 6.33
CA ALA A 97 -12.06 7.63 5.50
C ALA A 97 -12.85 8.65 6.36
N THR A 98 -13.46 8.21 7.45
CA THR A 98 -14.14 9.10 8.40
C THR A 98 -13.16 10.06 9.09
N LEU A 99 -11.99 9.58 9.50
CA LEU A 99 -10.96 10.42 10.11
C LEU A 99 -10.43 11.46 9.11
N GLU A 100 -10.17 11.04 7.88
CA GLU A 100 -9.71 11.92 6.80
C GLU A 100 -10.75 13.02 6.50
N SER A 101 -12.02 12.66 6.37
CA SER A 101 -13.12 13.63 6.13
C SER A 101 -13.31 14.63 7.27
N ARG A 102 -12.89 14.28 8.48
CA ARG A 102 -12.90 15.15 9.67
C ARG A 102 -11.63 15.99 9.83
N GLY A 103 -10.78 16.08 8.83
CA GLY A 103 -9.59 16.91 8.82
C GLY A 103 -8.41 16.34 9.60
N MET A 104 -8.34 15.03 9.82
CA MET A 104 -7.23 14.39 10.54
C MET A 104 -5.87 14.67 9.89
N LEU A 105 -5.79 14.72 8.55
CA LEU A 105 -4.55 15.03 7.83
C LEU A 105 -3.98 16.40 8.24
N GLU A 106 -4.84 17.42 8.34
CA GLU A 106 -4.38 18.76 8.75
C GLU A 106 -3.96 18.78 10.23
N ARG A 107 -4.67 18.05 11.09
CA ARG A 107 -4.28 17.91 12.50
C ARG A 107 -2.91 17.24 12.65
N VAL A 108 -2.62 16.20 11.87
CA VAL A 108 -1.30 15.55 11.85
C VAL A 108 -0.23 16.50 11.34
N ARG A 109 -0.48 17.25 10.27
CA ARG A 109 0.44 18.26 9.74
C ARG A 109 0.75 19.35 10.77
N CYS A 110 -0.28 19.84 11.45
CA CYS A 110 -0.09 20.83 12.52
C CYS A 110 0.75 20.24 13.67
N ARG A 111 0.52 18.98 14.06
CA ARG A 111 1.32 18.32 15.09
C ARG A 111 2.78 18.15 14.68
N ILE A 112 3.06 17.74 13.45
CA ILE A 112 4.43 17.62 12.92
C ILE A 112 5.16 18.99 13.00
N ARG A 113 4.45 20.10 12.78
CA ARG A 113 5.04 21.45 12.87
C ARG A 113 5.29 21.91 14.30
N ALA A 114 4.38 21.58 15.22
CA ALA A 114 4.38 22.07 16.59
C ALA A 114 5.19 21.21 17.58
N ASP A 115 5.35 19.93 17.30
CA ASP A 115 5.94 18.92 18.19
C ASP A 115 7.22 18.37 17.56
N ALA A 116 8.37 18.75 18.10
CA ALA A 116 9.68 18.37 17.56
C ALA A 116 9.96 16.87 17.71
N GLU A 117 9.51 16.25 18.82
CA GLU A 117 9.67 14.82 19.07
C GLU A 117 8.83 14.01 18.06
N PHE A 118 7.57 14.36 17.90
CA PHE A 118 6.69 13.72 16.91
C PHE A 118 7.21 13.89 15.48
N ARG A 119 7.75 15.05 15.14
CA ARG A 119 8.39 15.27 13.84
C ARG A 119 9.59 14.35 13.63
N GLN A 120 10.46 14.20 14.62
CA GLN A 120 11.60 13.29 14.54
C GLN A 120 11.16 11.84 14.35
N GLU A 121 10.16 11.37 15.11
CA GLU A 121 9.59 10.04 14.94
C GLU A 121 9.03 9.81 13.52
N TYR A 122 8.39 10.84 12.96
CA TYR A 122 7.85 10.80 11.60
C TYR A 122 8.97 10.73 10.54
N GLU A 123 10.03 11.53 10.68
CA GLU A 123 11.20 11.51 9.79
C GLU A 123 11.94 10.17 9.87
N ASP A 124 12.11 9.62 11.06
CA ASP A 124 12.71 8.31 11.27
C ASP A 124 11.87 7.18 10.65
N ALA A 125 10.55 7.28 10.74
CA ALA A 125 9.65 6.34 10.10
C ALA A 125 9.76 6.38 8.57
N ASN A 126 9.83 7.58 7.97
CA ASN A 126 10.03 7.75 6.54
C ASN A 126 11.40 7.21 6.08
N THR A 127 12.45 7.46 6.84
CA THR A 127 13.79 6.93 6.54
C THR A 127 13.80 5.41 6.54
N ARG A 128 13.17 4.78 7.55
CA ARG A 128 13.02 3.31 7.60
C ARG A 128 12.17 2.74 6.47
N TYR A 129 11.22 3.52 5.98
CA TYR A 129 10.36 3.11 4.86
C TYR A 129 11.11 3.17 3.51
N ALA A 130 12.01 4.14 3.35
CA ALA A 130 12.79 4.36 2.13
C ALA A 130 14.04 3.46 2.02
N SER A 131 14.49 2.83 3.12
CA SER A 131 15.68 1.94 3.16
C SER A 131 15.31 0.48 3.02
#